data_b1a34749f4776ba9f12e9a76343aa436
#
_entry.id   b1a34749f4776ba9f12e9a76343aa436
#
_cell.length_a   1.000
_cell.length_b   1.000
_cell.length_c   1.000
_cell.angle_alpha   90.00
_cell.angle_beta   90.00
_cell.angle_gamma   90.00
#
_symmetry.space_group_name_H-M   'P 1'
#
loop_
_entity.id
_entity.type
_entity.pdbx_description
1 polymer ?
#
loop_
_entity_poly.entity_id
_entity_poly.type
_entity_poly.pdbx_seq_one_letter_code
_entity_poly.pdbx_strand_id
1 'polypeptide(L)'
;MTAVRRIRAAALPDLPDASWSNALLVGEELVMSGMTAHPATRQAAERGAARDAHAQARVVLGQVKALLEAAGGHVGNLYKLNVYVTRIADKDAIGRARQEFFAGQGTFPASTLVEVSGLVFPELLVEIDAWARLDIDLANCDEA
;
A
#
# COMPACT_ATOMS: atom_id res chain seq x y z
N MET A 1 9.97 4.62 -27.35
CA MET A 1 10.12 4.94 -25.91
C MET A 1 8.89 4.41 -25.17
N THR A 2 9.09 3.74 -24.05
CA THR A 2 7.99 3.30 -23.19
C THR A 2 7.27 4.51 -22.60
N ALA A 3 5.94 4.50 -22.66
CA ALA A 3 5.13 5.56 -22.07
C ALA A 3 5.19 5.50 -20.54
N VAL A 4 5.30 6.67 -19.91
CA VAL A 4 5.25 6.82 -18.46
C VAL A 4 4.13 7.79 -18.12
N ARG A 5 3.24 7.37 -17.21
CA ARG A 5 2.13 8.19 -16.71
C ARG A 5 2.24 8.33 -15.20
N ARG A 6 2.15 9.54 -14.71
CA ARG A 6 1.98 9.80 -13.28
C ARG A 6 0.53 9.52 -12.90
N ILE A 7 0.32 8.61 -11.96
CA ILE A 7 -1.02 8.25 -11.49
C ILE A 7 -1.36 9.07 -10.25
N ARG A 8 -2.54 9.66 -10.25
CA ARG A 8 -3.08 10.46 -9.16
C ARG A 8 -4.43 9.92 -8.74
N ALA A 9 -4.68 9.90 -7.43
CA ALA A 9 -5.95 9.49 -6.85
C ALA A 9 -6.41 10.53 -5.82
N ALA A 10 -7.68 10.85 -5.80
CA ALA A 10 -8.24 11.82 -4.86
C ALA A 10 -8.06 11.38 -3.40
N ALA A 11 -8.10 10.05 -3.14
CA ALA A 11 -7.91 9.48 -1.80
C ALA A 11 -6.46 9.63 -1.27
N LEU A 12 -5.51 9.94 -2.16
CA LEU A 12 -4.10 10.14 -1.81
C LEU A 12 -3.56 11.35 -2.58
N PRO A 13 -3.89 12.58 -2.16
CA PRO A 13 -3.45 13.78 -2.85
C PRO A 13 -1.93 13.93 -2.85
N ASP A 14 -1.38 14.47 -3.93
CA ASP A 14 0.03 14.84 -3.98
C ASP A 14 0.32 15.99 -3.01
N LEU A 15 1.45 15.91 -2.30
CA LEU A 15 1.93 17.02 -1.49
C LEU A 15 2.55 18.10 -2.40
N PRO A 16 2.32 19.40 -2.13
CA PRO A 16 2.78 20.48 -3.02
C PRO A 16 4.29 20.48 -3.28
N ASP A 17 5.09 20.16 -2.27
CA ASP A 17 6.54 20.22 -2.32
C ASP A 17 7.21 18.84 -2.38
N ALA A 18 6.44 17.79 -2.67
CA ALA A 18 6.97 16.43 -2.74
C ALA A 18 7.91 16.26 -3.92
N SER A 19 9.05 15.62 -3.68
CA SER A 19 10.02 15.26 -4.70
C SER A 19 9.85 13.81 -5.18
N TRP A 20 8.65 13.25 -5.01
CA TRP A 20 8.29 11.90 -5.49
C TRP A 20 6.87 11.91 -6.07
N SER A 21 6.57 10.90 -6.87
CA SER A 21 5.22 10.60 -7.32
C SER A 21 4.62 9.50 -6.46
N ASN A 22 3.32 9.56 -6.19
CA ASN A 22 2.65 8.49 -5.45
C ASN A 22 2.66 7.18 -6.23
N ALA A 23 2.47 7.26 -7.55
CA ALA A 23 2.63 6.10 -8.43
C ALA A 23 2.99 6.52 -9.85
N LEU A 24 3.75 5.66 -10.51
CA LEU A 24 4.10 5.77 -11.92
C LEU A 24 3.65 4.50 -12.64
N LEU A 25 2.94 4.67 -13.74
CA LEU A 25 2.63 3.60 -14.67
C LEU A 25 3.68 3.66 -15.80
N VAL A 26 4.54 2.65 -15.84
CA VAL A 26 5.62 2.53 -16.84
C VAL A 26 5.26 1.36 -17.75
N GLY A 27 4.71 1.66 -18.94
CA GLY A 27 4.08 0.63 -19.75
C GLY A 27 2.90 0.03 -19.01
N GLU A 28 2.95 -1.27 -18.73
CA GLU A 28 1.94 -1.99 -17.94
C GLU A 28 2.29 -2.10 -16.45
N GLU A 29 3.48 -1.66 -16.04
CA GLU A 29 3.98 -1.77 -14.68
C GLU A 29 3.59 -0.56 -13.85
N LEU A 30 2.84 -0.77 -12.77
CA LEU A 30 2.49 0.28 -11.81
C LEU A 30 3.41 0.16 -10.59
N VAL A 31 4.24 1.19 -10.38
CA VAL A 31 5.14 1.28 -9.24
C VAL A 31 4.60 2.32 -8.27
N MET A 32 4.38 1.92 -7.03
CA MET A 32 3.82 2.79 -5.99
C MET A 32 4.87 3.12 -4.96
N SER A 33 4.92 4.39 -4.56
CA SER A 33 5.74 4.86 -3.45
C SER A 33 5.27 4.26 -2.13
N GLY A 34 6.15 4.28 -1.13
CA GLY A 34 5.77 3.91 0.23
C GLY A 34 4.65 4.80 0.76
N MET A 35 3.61 4.18 1.29
CA MET A 35 2.41 4.85 1.77
C MET A 35 2.20 4.57 3.26
N THR A 36 1.79 5.59 3.98
CA THR A 36 1.44 5.53 5.40
C THR A 36 0.02 6.06 5.63
N ALA A 37 -0.48 5.88 6.83
CA ALA A 37 -1.81 6.37 7.20
C ALA A 37 -1.81 7.84 7.67
N HIS A 38 -0.69 8.57 7.49
CA HIS A 38 -0.66 10.01 7.72
C HIS A 38 -1.56 10.73 6.67
N PRO A 39 -2.35 11.75 6.99
CA PRO A 39 -2.42 12.49 8.26
C PRO A 39 -3.41 11.93 9.30
N ALA A 40 -4.20 10.91 8.99
CA ALA A 40 -5.20 10.36 9.91
C ALA A 40 -4.58 9.91 11.25
N THR A 41 -3.39 9.34 11.22
CA THR A 41 -2.64 8.91 12.41
C THR A 41 -2.23 10.09 13.29
N ARG A 42 -1.81 11.20 12.70
CA ARG A 42 -1.48 12.42 13.43
C ARG A 42 -2.72 12.99 14.10
N GLN A 43 -3.82 13.08 13.39
CA GLN A 43 -5.10 13.56 13.91
C GLN A 43 -5.60 12.67 15.05
N ALA A 44 -5.46 11.35 14.92
CA ALA A 44 -5.82 10.40 15.98
C ALA A 44 -4.95 10.58 17.22
N ALA A 45 -3.64 10.76 17.06
CA ALA A 45 -2.70 10.99 18.15
C ALA A 45 -3.01 12.30 18.90
N GLU A 46 -3.36 13.35 18.19
CA GLU A 46 -3.76 14.63 18.77
C GLU A 46 -5.04 14.53 19.60
N ARG A 47 -5.93 13.58 19.29
CA ARG A 47 -7.12 13.27 20.09
C ARG A 47 -6.84 12.29 21.23
N GLY A 48 -5.59 11.87 21.42
CA GLY A 48 -5.21 10.90 22.45
C GLY A 48 -5.61 9.47 22.15
N ALA A 49 -5.94 9.15 20.90
CA ALA A 49 -6.26 7.78 20.50
C ALA A 49 -5.02 6.87 20.56
N ALA A 50 -5.20 5.62 20.97
CA ALA A 50 -4.15 4.61 20.93
C ALA A 50 -3.78 4.29 19.48
N ARG A 51 -2.50 3.95 19.26
CA ARG A 51 -2.03 3.50 17.95
C ARG A 51 -2.65 2.14 17.62
N ASP A 52 -3.11 1.99 16.38
CA ASP A 52 -3.81 0.80 15.91
C ASP A 52 -3.22 0.36 14.56
N ALA A 53 -2.42 -0.71 14.59
CA ALA A 53 -1.74 -1.22 13.41
C ALA A 53 -2.72 -1.77 12.35
N HIS A 54 -3.80 -2.42 12.78
CA HIS A 54 -4.84 -2.91 11.89
C HIS A 54 -5.52 -1.74 11.15
N ALA A 55 -5.93 -0.70 11.89
CA ALA A 55 -6.55 0.48 11.31
C ALA A 55 -5.61 1.21 10.33
N GLN A 56 -4.33 1.36 10.70
CA GLN A 56 -3.35 1.98 9.81
C GLN A 56 -3.15 1.16 8.53
N ALA A 57 -3.02 -0.15 8.64
CA ALA A 57 -2.87 -1.02 7.48
C ALA A 57 -4.09 -0.96 6.54
N ARG A 58 -5.29 -0.90 7.09
CA ARG A 58 -6.53 -0.74 6.29
C ARG A 58 -6.51 0.55 5.48
N VAL A 59 -6.10 1.66 6.09
CA VAL A 59 -5.96 2.96 5.40
C VAL A 59 -4.96 2.85 4.26
N VAL A 60 -3.79 2.28 4.52
CA VAL A 60 -2.72 2.15 3.52
C VAL A 60 -3.16 1.26 2.36
N LEU A 61 -3.75 0.10 2.64
CA LEU A 61 -4.24 -0.80 1.59
C LEU A 61 -5.36 -0.15 0.76
N GLY A 62 -6.21 0.66 1.39
CA GLY A 62 -7.21 1.47 0.68
C GLY A 62 -6.58 2.47 -0.29
N GLN A 63 -5.45 3.08 0.09
CA GLN A 63 -4.69 3.97 -0.81
C GLN A 63 -4.07 3.21 -1.97
N VAL A 64 -3.52 2.01 -1.73
CA VAL A 64 -3.02 1.11 -2.79
C VAL A 64 -4.13 0.83 -3.80
N LYS A 65 -5.31 0.46 -3.32
CA LYS A 65 -6.47 0.19 -4.17
C LYS A 65 -6.87 1.41 -5.00
N ALA A 66 -6.89 2.59 -4.38
CA ALA A 66 -7.24 3.84 -5.06
C ALA A 66 -6.28 4.14 -6.22
N LEU A 67 -4.98 3.92 -6.04
CA LEU A 67 -3.99 4.10 -7.10
C LEU A 67 -4.13 3.06 -8.21
N LEU A 68 -4.41 1.80 -7.87
CA LEU A 68 -4.71 0.75 -8.85
C LEU A 68 -5.90 1.13 -9.72
N GLU A 69 -7.00 1.56 -9.12
CA GLU A 69 -8.21 1.94 -9.83
C GLU A 69 -7.98 3.20 -10.69
N ALA A 70 -7.23 4.17 -10.18
CA ALA A 70 -6.87 5.37 -10.95
C ALA A 70 -6.01 5.04 -12.18
N ALA A 71 -5.23 3.97 -12.12
CA ALA A 71 -4.44 3.48 -13.26
C ALA A 71 -5.28 2.63 -14.24
N GLY A 72 -6.52 2.32 -13.90
CA GLY A 72 -7.38 1.45 -14.69
C GLY A 72 -7.29 -0.04 -14.33
N GLY A 73 -6.70 -0.35 -13.18
CA GLY A 73 -6.48 -1.71 -12.70
C GLY A 73 -7.41 -2.10 -11.56
N HIS A 74 -7.11 -3.25 -10.98
CA HIS A 74 -7.82 -3.81 -9.83
C HIS A 74 -6.85 -4.62 -8.94
N VAL A 75 -7.32 -5.06 -7.78
CA VAL A 75 -6.47 -5.72 -6.78
C VAL A 75 -5.76 -6.98 -7.32
N GLY A 76 -6.36 -7.69 -8.25
CA GLY A 76 -5.74 -8.85 -8.92
C GLY A 76 -4.48 -8.53 -9.72
N ASN A 77 -4.24 -7.27 -10.06
CA ASN A 77 -3.02 -6.83 -10.74
C ASN A 77 -1.81 -6.71 -9.79
N LEU A 78 -2.05 -6.66 -8.48
CA LEU A 78 -1.05 -6.43 -7.45
C LEU A 78 -0.24 -7.71 -7.24
N TYR A 79 1.09 -7.67 -7.49
CA TYR A 79 1.90 -8.88 -7.45
C TYR A 79 3.02 -8.84 -6.41
N LYS A 80 3.33 -7.66 -5.84
CA LYS A 80 4.38 -7.53 -4.81
C LYS A 80 4.03 -6.45 -3.81
N LEU A 81 4.22 -6.76 -2.53
CA LEU A 81 4.17 -5.81 -1.42
C LEU A 81 5.48 -5.88 -0.62
N ASN A 82 6.00 -4.72 -0.23
CA ASN A 82 6.96 -4.59 0.86
C ASN A 82 6.27 -3.90 2.03
N VAL A 83 6.36 -4.50 3.20
CA VAL A 83 5.71 -4.02 4.43
C VAL A 83 6.78 -3.71 5.45
N TYR A 84 6.82 -2.45 5.89
CA TYR A 84 7.76 -1.95 6.88
C TYR A 84 7.00 -1.68 8.16
N VAL A 85 7.44 -2.26 9.27
CA VAL A 85 6.77 -2.09 10.58
C VAL A 85 7.76 -1.57 11.61
N THR A 86 7.29 -0.78 12.56
CA THR A 86 8.13 -0.30 13.66
C THR A 86 8.15 -1.26 14.85
N ARG A 87 7.20 -2.21 14.89
CA ARG A 87 7.11 -3.25 15.91
C ARG A 87 6.71 -4.56 15.26
N ILE A 88 7.56 -5.56 15.32
CA ILE A 88 7.26 -6.86 14.70
C ILE A 88 6.02 -7.53 15.34
N ALA A 89 5.71 -7.21 16.59
CA ALA A 89 4.51 -7.70 17.27
C ALA A 89 3.21 -7.30 16.56
N ASP A 90 3.22 -6.26 15.72
CA ASP A 90 2.06 -5.81 14.96
C ASP A 90 1.76 -6.66 13.72
N LYS A 91 2.61 -7.64 13.39
CA LYS A 91 2.47 -8.44 12.16
C LYS A 91 1.12 -9.14 12.04
N ASP A 92 0.54 -9.62 13.14
CA ASP A 92 -0.75 -10.33 13.12
C ASP A 92 -1.91 -9.38 12.88
N ALA A 93 -1.88 -8.18 13.47
CA ALA A 93 -2.88 -7.14 13.21
C ALA A 93 -2.86 -6.68 11.75
N ILE A 94 -1.67 -6.49 11.20
CA ILE A 94 -1.48 -6.14 9.79
C ILE A 94 -1.93 -7.31 8.89
N GLY A 95 -1.62 -8.55 9.28
CA GLY A 95 -2.06 -9.76 8.59
C GLY A 95 -3.58 -9.86 8.49
N ARG A 96 -4.30 -9.51 9.56
CA ARG A 96 -5.77 -9.47 9.51
C ARG A 96 -6.29 -8.45 8.51
N ALA A 97 -5.70 -7.25 8.47
CA ALA A 97 -6.06 -6.22 7.50
C ALA A 97 -5.81 -6.70 6.05
N ARG A 98 -4.71 -7.42 5.83
CA ARG A 98 -4.39 -8.01 4.52
C ARG A 98 -5.40 -9.09 4.14
N GLN A 99 -5.77 -9.97 5.06
CA GLN A 99 -6.78 -11.00 4.81
C GLN A 99 -8.12 -10.40 4.42
N GLU A 100 -8.54 -9.32 5.08
CA GLU A 100 -9.74 -8.58 4.73
C GLU A 100 -9.64 -7.96 3.33
N PHE A 101 -8.51 -7.34 3.03
CA PHE A 101 -8.26 -6.67 1.75
C PHE A 101 -8.27 -7.64 0.56
N PHE A 102 -7.68 -8.82 0.74
CA PHE A 102 -7.57 -9.86 -0.28
C PHE A 102 -8.66 -10.93 -0.20
N ALA A 103 -9.74 -10.66 0.55
CA ALA A 103 -10.82 -11.62 0.70
C ALA A 103 -11.36 -12.07 -0.66
N GLY A 104 -11.50 -13.38 -0.84
CA GLY A 104 -11.96 -13.98 -2.10
C GLY A 104 -10.87 -14.27 -3.13
N GLN A 105 -9.63 -13.86 -2.89
CA GLN A 105 -8.51 -14.24 -3.77
C GLN A 105 -7.91 -15.59 -3.37
N GLY A 106 -7.53 -16.39 -4.37
CA GLY A 106 -6.85 -17.68 -4.17
C GLY A 106 -5.33 -17.55 -4.21
N THR A 107 -4.81 -16.57 -4.94
CA THR A 107 -3.37 -16.29 -5.06
C THR A 107 -3.11 -14.86 -4.59
N PHE A 108 -2.07 -14.70 -3.78
CA PHE A 108 -1.73 -13.42 -3.16
C PHE A 108 -0.42 -12.87 -3.71
N PRO A 109 -0.19 -11.54 -3.62
CA PRO A 109 1.10 -10.97 -3.98
C PRO A 109 2.25 -11.61 -3.21
N ALA A 110 3.41 -11.70 -3.84
CA ALA A 110 4.65 -11.95 -3.10
C ALA A 110 4.85 -10.81 -2.09
N SER A 111 5.39 -11.12 -0.92
CA SER A 111 5.45 -10.16 0.18
C SER A 111 6.73 -10.31 0.99
N THR A 112 7.27 -9.17 1.40
CA THR A 112 8.34 -9.07 2.39
C THR A 112 7.87 -8.15 3.51
N LEU A 113 8.06 -8.57 4.77
CA LEU A 113 7.76 -7.77 5.95
C LEU A 113 9.02 -7.70 6.81
N VAL A 114 9.43 -6.47 7.16
CA VAL A 114 10.61 -6.23 7.99
C VAL A 114 10.31 -5.18 9.04
N GLU A 115 10.93 -5.33 10.21
CA GLU A 115 10.95 -4.29 11.23
C GLU A 115 12.00 -3.25 10.88
N VAL A 116 11.65 -1.98 11.06
CA VAL A 116 12.54 -0.84 10.85
C VAL A 116 12.62 -0.01 12.12
N SER A 117 13.70 0.76 12.27
CA SER A 117 13.92 1.58 13.47
C SER A 117 12.95 2.75 13.62
N GLY A 118 12.32 3.18 12.54
CA GLY A 118 11.33 4.25 12.55
C GLY A 118 10.79 4.54 11.16
N LEU A 119 9.66 5.22 11.11
CA LEU A 119 9.03 5.78 9.93
C LEU A 119 9.06 7.31 10.01
N VAL A 120 8.52 7.99 9.02
CA VAL A 120 8.63 9.46 8.90
C VAL A 120 8.01 10.22 10.09
N PHE A 121 7.02 9.63 10.76
CA PHE A 121 6.40 10.20 11.97
C PHE A 121 6.31 9.15 13.08
N PRO A 122 6.42 9.56 14.37
CA PRO A 122 6.50 8.61 15.49
C PRO A 122 5.20 7.81 15.72
N GLU A 123 4.04 8.31 15.30
CA GLU A 123 2.76 7.61 15.45
C GLU A 123 2.53 6.53 14.38
N LEU A 124 3.36 6.46 13.35
CA LEU A 124 3.23 5.47 12.30
C LEU A 124 3.74 4.10 12.73
N LEU A 125 2.96 3.06 12.46
CA LEU A 125 3.30 1.67 12.77
C LEU A 125 3.62 0.85 11.54
N VAL A 126 3.14 1.28 10.35
CA VAL A 126 3.29 0.54 9.10
C VAL A 126 3.43 1.48 7.91
N GLU A 127 4.27 1.06 6.96
CA GLU A 127 4.39 1.63 5.63
C GLU A 127 4.39 0.49 4.63
N ILE A 128 3.74 0.69 3.49
CA ILE A 128 3.69 -0.32 2.42
C ILE A 128 4.03 0.36 1.10
N ASP A 129 4.94 -0.23 0.35
CA ASP A 129 5.09 0.04 -1.07
C ASP A 129 4.64 -1.18 -1.89
N ALA A 130 4.30 -0.97 -3.16
CA ALA A 130 3.64 -1.99 -3.93
C ALA A 130 3.99 -1.90 -5.42
N TRP A 131 3.96 -3.05 -6.08
CA TRP A 131 4.06 -3.19 -7.53
C TRP A 131 2.84 -3.92 -8.06
N ALA A 132 2.35 -3.47 -9.21
CA ALA A 132 1.26 -4.11 -9.93
C ALA A 132 1.56 -4.11 -11.43
N ARG A 133 0.92 -5.01 -12.16
CA ARG A 133 0.95 -5.02 -13.63
C ARG A 133 -0.48 -5.11 -14.14
N LEU A 134 -0.82 -4.24 -15.07
CA LEU A 134 -2.17 -4.18 -15.63
C LEU A 134 -2.46 -5.34 -16.58
N ASP A 135 -1.42 -6.02 -17.05
CA ASP A 135 -1.52 -7.13 -18.03
C ASP A 135 -1.52 -8.52 -17.36
N ILE A 136 -1.63 -8.59 -16.03
CA ILE A 136 -1.77 -9.86 -15.30
C ILE A 136 -2.98 -9.83 -14.37
N ASP A 137 -3.46 -11.01 -14.01
CA ASP A 137 -4.47 -11.19 -12.97
C ASP A 137 -4.11 -12.43 -12.16
N LEU A 138 -3.87 -12.25 -10.86
CA LEU A 138 -3.52 -13.37 -9.97
C LEU A 138 -4.64 -14.40 -9.86
N ALA A 139 -5.89 -14.05 -10.22
CA ALA A 139 -6.99 -15.03 -10.31
C ALA A 139 -6.73 -16.10 -11.37
N ASN A 140 -5.88 -15.82 -12.36
CA ASN A 140 -5.51 -16.73 -13.45
C ASN A 140 -4.11 -17.31 -13.29
N CYS A 141 -3.58 -17.33 -12.06
CA CYS A 141 -2.25 -17.81 -11.76
C CYS A 141 -2.19 -19.34 -11.91
N ASP A 142 -1.22 -19.83 -12.70
CA ASP A 142 -0.92 -21.26 -12.83
C ASP A 142 -0.01 -21.70 -11.68
N GLU A 143 -0.19 -22.95 -11.24
CA GLU A 143 0.71 -23.57 -10.27
C GLU A 143 1.75 -24.43 -10.97
N ALA A 144 3.00 -24.25 -10.59
CA ALA A 144 4.11 -25.05 -11.12
C ALA A 144 4.52 -26.16 -10.16
#